data_5eb9790a598930efc76134db6fc3d398
#
_entry.id   5eb9790a598930efc76134db6fc3d398
#
_cell.length_a   1.000
_cell.length_b   1.000
_cell.length_c   1.000
_cell.angle_alpha   90.00
_cell.angle_beta   90.00
_cell.angle_gamma   90.00
#
_symmetry.space_group_name_H-M   'P 1'
#
loop_
_entity.id
_entity.type
_entity.pdbx_description
1 polymer ?
#
loop_
_entity_poly.entity_id
_entity_poly.type
_entity_poly.pdbx_seq_one_letter_code
_entity_poly.pdbx_strand_id
1 'polypeptide(L)'
;MLDKAMMEMMAQGIWDTCYMTIIATFFGYVIGLPLGIALTLTDESGITPNRAVYRILDIIINITRSIPFLILLILVMPLTKLLVGKTYGSTATIVPLTLAAAPLIGRMVESSLKEVPAGVIEAALSMGAKTGTIVRKVLIGEARTSLLVGGTIVLGTVLGYSAMAGVIGGGGLGDIAIRYGYYRYDTAVMLVTLVFIVAIVQLLQGLGNLAARKIDHRK
;
A
#
# COMPACT_ATOMS: atom_id res chain seq x y z
N MET A 1 27.56 -22.02 -7.24
CA MET A 1 27.36 -21.26 -8.49
C MET A 1 25.89 -21.27 -8.80
N LEU A 2 25.32 -20.13 -9.15
CA LEU A 2 23.88 -20.04 -9.50
C LEU A 2 23.70 -20.77 -10.84
N ASP A 3 23.00 -21.91 -10.82
CA ASP A 3 22.59 -22.63 -12.01
C ASP A 3 21.61 -21.78 -12.83
N LYS A 4 21.57 -21.97 -14.16
CA LYS A 4 20.67 -21.25 -15.07
C LYS A 4 19.22 -21.31 -14.59
N ALA A 5 18.78 -22.48 -14.13
CA ALA A 5 17.44 -22.67 -13.57
C ALA A 5 17.18 -21.79 -12.34
N MET A 6 18.18 -21.60 -11.48
CA MET A 6 18.06 -20.73 -10.29
C MET A 6 17.97 -19.25 -10.69
N MET A 7 18.72 -18.81 -11.71
CA MET A 7 18.62 -17.43 -12.22
C MET A 7 17.25 -17.15 -12.83
N GLU A 8 16.69 -18.08 -13.60
CA GLU A 8 15.34 -17.96 -14.16
C GLU A 8 14.28 -17.91 -13.05
N MET A 9 14.42 -18.75 -12.03
CA MET A 9 13.53 -18.75 -10.85
C MET A 9 13.59 -17.42 -10.08
N MET A 10 14.79 -16.86 -9.87
CA MET A 10 14.96 -15.57 -9.21
C MET A 10 14.38 -14.43 -10.05
N ALA A 11 14.61 -14.42 -11.36
CA ALA A 11 14.04 -13.42 -12.26
C ALA A 11 12.50 -13.46 -12.23
N GLN A 12 11.91 -14.65 -12.28
CA GLN A 12 10.46 -14.81 -12.14
C GLN A 12 9.96 -14.34 -10.76
N GLY A 13 10.70 -14.67 -9.69
CA GLY A 13 10.37 -14.22 -8.33
C GLY A 13 10.40 -12.70 -8.18
N ILE A 14 11.38 -12.03 -8.79
CA ILE A 14 11.45 -10.56 -8.84
C ILE A 14 10.22 -9.99 -9.57
N TRP A 15 9.90 -10.53 -10.75
CA TRP A 15 8.75 -10.12 -11.53
C TRP A 15 7.45 -10.27 -10.73
N ASP A 16 7.21 -11.44 -10.15
CA ASP A 16 6.01 -11.73 -9.38
C ASP A 16 5.89 -10.81 -8.16
N THR A 17 7.00 -10.55 -7.45
CA THR A 17 7.01 -9.63 -6.30
C THR A 17 6.65 -8.22 -6.72
N CYS A 18 7.25 -7.70 -7.79
CA CYS A 18 6.93 -6.37 -8.33
C CYS A 18 5.48 -6.31 -8.83
N TYR A 19 5.04 -7.31 -9.58
CA TYR A 19 3.69 -7.41 -10.12
C TYR A 19 2.63 -7.34 -9.02
N MET A 20 2.70 -8.23 -8.01
CA MET A 20 1.69 -8.24 -6.97
C MET A 20 1.74 -6.99 -6.09
N THR A 21 2.93 -6.44 -5.80
CA THR A 21 3.08 -5.23 -5.00
C THR A 21 2.49 -4.02 -5.70
N ILE A 22 2.84 -3.78 -6.96
CA ILE A 22 2.37 -2.62 -7.72
C ILE A 22 0.85 -2.68 -7.93
N ILE A 23 0.34 -3.82 -8.38
CA ILE A 23 -1.09 -3.98 -8.67
C ILE A 23 -1.92 -3.90 -7.37
N ALA A 24 -1.48 -4.54 -6.28
CA ALA A 24 -2.18 -4.45 -5.00
C ALA A 24 -2.17 -3.01 -4.44
N THR A 25 -1.05 -2.30 -4.57
CA THR A 25 -0.96 -0.90 -4.15
C THR A 25 -1.87 -0.02 -5.00
N PHE A 26 -1.93 -0.23 -6.31
CA PHE A 26 -2.83 0.51 -7.20
C PHE A 26 -4.30 0.34 -6.77
N PHE A 27 -4.79 -0.88 -6.61
CA PHE A 27 -6.15 -1.13 -6.13
C PHE A 27 -6.36 -0.65 -4.68
N GLY A 28 -5.33 -0.76 -3.84
CA GLY A 28 -5.31 -0.18 -2.50
C GLY A 28 -5.55 1.33 -2.54
N TYR A 29 -4.95 2.06 -3.48
CA TYR A 29 -5.21 3.49 -3.70
C TYR A 29 -6.61 3.78 -4.24
N VAL A 30 -7.12 2.96 -5.17
CA VAL A 30 -8.49 3.12 -5.70
C VAL A 30 -9.53 3.09 -4.56
N ILE A 31 -9.31 2.28 -3.54
CA ILE A 31 -10.19 2.17 -2.37
C ILE A 31 -9.77 3.14 -1.25
N GLY A 32 -8.50 3.19 -0.91
CA GLY A 32 -7.97 3.91 0.24
C GLY A 32 -7.98 5.42 0.09
N LEU A 33 -7.73 5.95 -1.13
CA LEU A 33 -7.76 7.40 -1.35
C LEU A 33 -9.14 8.01 -1.09
N PRO A 34 -10.25 7.47 -1.63
CA PRO A 34 -11.59 7.93 -1.28
C PRO A 34 -11.91 7.80 0.21
N LEU A 35 -11.46 6.70 0.86
CA LEU A 35 -11.65 6.51 2.30
C LEU A 35 -10.95 7.59 3.13
N GLY A 36 -9.70 7.91 2.81
CA GLY A 36 -8.95 8.95 3.51
C GLY A 36 -9.52 10.34 3.29
N ILE A 37 -9.97 10.64 2.07
CA ILE A 37 -10.70 11.90 1.78
C ILE A 37 -11.99 11.96 2.60
N ALA A 38 -12.77 10.88 2.63
CA ALA A 38 -14.03 10.84 3.39
C ALA A 38 -13.78 11.06 4.89
N LEU A 39 -12.74 10.43 5.48
CA LEU A 39 -12.34 10.68 6.87
C LEU A 39 -12.02 12.15 7.09
N THR A 40 -11.18 12.75 6.24
CA THR A 40 -10.78 14.16 6.37
C THR A 40 -11.97 15.11 6.28
N LEU A 41 -12.90 14.87 5.35
CA LEU A 41 -14.06 15.71 5.16
C LEU A 41 -15.08 15.61 6.30
N THR A 42 -15.26 14.41 6.87
CA THR A 42 -16.27 14.12 7.90
C THR A 42 -15.77 14.26 9.33
N ASP A 43 -14.47 14.54 9.51
CA ASP A 43 -13.89 14.89 10.81
C ASP A 43 -14.59 16.08 11.47
N GLU A 44 -14.51 16.23 12.79
CA GLU A 44 -15.11 17.34 13.52
C GLU A 44 -14.61 18.71 13.04
N SER A 45 -13.35 18.78 12.59
CA SER A 45 -12.71 19.95 11.98
C SER A 45 -12.79 19.98 10.45
N GLY A 46 -13.48 19.03 9.84
CA GLY A 46 -13.57 18.88 8.38
C GLY A 46 -14.55 19.86 7.74
N ILE A 47 -14.55 19.88 6.39
CA ILE A 47 -15.40 20.79 5.60
C ILE A 47 -16.90 20.41 5.68
N THR A 48 -17.20 19.13 5.83
CA THR A 48 -18.55 18.58 5.95
C THR A 48 -18.65 17.64 7.15
N PRO A 49 -18.59 18.17 8.39
CA PRO A 49 -18.51 17.36 9.59
C PRO A 49 -19.67 16.38 9.71
N ASN A 50 -19.36 15.09 9.89
CA ASN A 50 -20.36 14.06 10.15
C ASN A 50 -19.77 12.98 11.07
N ARG A 51 -20.03 13.15 12.37
CA ARG A 51 -19.49 12.27 13.42
C ARG A 51 -19.85 10.79 13.25
N ALA A 52 -21.03 10.49 12.72
CA ALA A 52 -21.47 9.11 12.52
C ALA A 52 -20.68 8.43 11.41
N VAL A 53 -20.55 9.09 10.24
CA VAL A 53 -19.77 8.58 9.09
C VAL A 53 -18.30 8.44 9.47
N TYR A 54 -17.70 9.47 10.08
CA TYR A 54 -16.31 9.43 10.54
C TYR A 54 -16.06 8.23 11.46
N ARG A 55 -16.89 8.06 12.49
CA ARG A 55 -16.73 6.97 13.46
C ARG A 55 -16.84 5.58 12.83
N ILE A 56 -17.79 5.38 11.90
CA ILE A 56 -17.95 4.10 11.21
C ILE A 56 -16.71 3.79 10.37
N LEU A 57 -16.24 4.75 9.57
CA LEU A 57 -15.04 4.58 8.72
C LEU A 57 -13.78 4.36 9.59
N ASP A 58 -13.63 5.12 10.66
CA ASP A 58 -12.51 5.01 11.59
C ASP A 58 -12.47 3.62 12.25
N ILE A 59 -13.60 3.10 12.71
CA ILE A 59 -13.69 1.76 13.30
C ILE A 59 -13.32 0.70 12.27
N ILE A 60 -13.86 0.75 11.05
CA ILE A 60 -13.57 -0.23 9.98
C ILE A 60 -12.07 -0.24 9.66
N ILE A 61 -11.49 0.94 9.46
CA ILE A 61 -10.07 1.09 9.15
C ILE A 61 -9.20 0.57 10.30
N ASN A 62 -9.51 0.95 11.52
CA ASN A 62 -8.72 0.54 12.70
C ASN A 62 -8.81 -0.97 12.95
N ILE A 63 -10.00 -1.58 12.85
CA ILE A 63 -10.16 -3.04 12.98
C ILE A 63 -9.35 -3.76 11.90
N THR A 64 -9.50 -3.37 10.63
CA THR A 64 -8.81 -4.04 9.52
C THR A 64 -7.28 -3.95 9.68
N ARG A 65 -6.76 -2.79 10.09
CA ARG A 65 -5.32 -2.59 10.35
C ARG A 65 -4.80 -3.36 11.57
N SER A 66 -5.68 -3.69 12.50
CA SER A 66 -5.31 -4.46 13.70
C SER A 66 -5.17 -5.96 13.43
N ILE A 67 -5.67 -6.44 12.29
CA ILE A 67 -5.55 -7.86 11.93
C ILE A 67 -4.13 -8.11 11.40
N PRO A 68 -3.35 -9.04 11.97
CA PRO A 68 -2.06 -9.44 11.41
C PRO A 68 -2.20 -9.91 9.96
N PHE A 69 -1.33 -9.45 9.06
CA PHE A 69 -1.48 -9.70 7.63
C PHE A 69 -1.63 -11.19 7.27
N LEU A 70 -0.86 -12.09 7.88
CA LEU A 70 -0.97 -13.53 7.62
C LEU A 70 -2.36 -14.08 8.00
N ILE A 71 -2.97 -13.56 9.06
CA ILE A 71 -4.32 -13.95 9.47
C ILE A 71 -5.36 -13.38 8.49
N LEU A 72 -5.22 -12.12 8.10
CA LEU A 72 -6.09 -11.49 7.09
C LEU A 72 -6.03 -12.27 5.77
N LEU A 73 -4.84 -12.65 5.32
CA LEU A 73 -4.63 -13.40 4.10
C LEU A 73 -5.38 -14.74 4.11
N ILE A 74 -5.31 -15.49 5.22
CA ILE A 74 -6.05 -16.75 5.40
C ILE A 74 -7.56 -16.49 5.46
N LEU A 75 -7.99 -15.48 6.21
CA LEU A 75 -9.39 -15.12 6.38
C LEU A 75 -10.07 -14.80 5.04
N VAL A 76 -9.36 -14.13 4.12
CA VAL A 76 -9.91 -13.71 2.82
C VAL A 76 -9.70 -14.73 1.69
N MET A 77 -9.15 -15.92 1.97
CA MET A 77 -9.02 -16.99 0.96
C MET A 77 -10.33 -17.33 0.23
N PRO A 78 -11.50 -17.44 0.91
CA PRO A 78 -12.75 -17.70 0.21
C PRO A 78 -13.10 -16.60 -0.80
N LEU A 79 -12.90 -15.33 -0.42
CA LEU A 79 -13.10 -14.18 -1.30
C LEU A 79 -12.10 -14.20 -2.47
N THR A 80 -10.84 -14.51 -2.19
CA THR A 80 -9.79 -14.64 -3.21
C THR A 80 -10.17 -15.70 -4.23
N LYS A 81 -10.64 -16.87 -3.78
CA LYS A 81 -11.11 -17.95 -4.66
C LYS A 81 -12.29 -17.51 -5.52
N LEU A 82 -13.22 -16.74 -4.95
CA LEU A 82 -14.39 -16.22 -5.68
C LEU A 82 -13.96 -15.24 -6.79
N LEU A 83 -13.00 -14.36 -6.52
CA LEU A 83 -12.58 -13.29 -7.46
C LEU A 83 -11.59 -13.80 -8.51
N VAL A 84 -10.67 -14.69 -8.14
CA VAL A 84 -9.53 -15.10 -8.98
C VAL A 84 -9.61 -16.56 -9.43
N GLY A 85 -10.50 -17.35 -8.82
CA GLY A 85 -10.66 -18.79 -9.11
C GLY A 85 -9.65 -19.70 -8.39
N LYS A 86 -8.61 -19.15 -7.77
CA LYS A 86 -7.58 -19.88 -7.03
C LYS A 86 -7.14 -19.09 -5.78
N THR A 87 -6.47 -19.76 -4.83
CA THR A 87 -6.06 -19.16 -3.54
C THR A 87 -4.54 -19.06 -3.39
N TYR A 88 -3.77 -19.43 -4.40
CA TYR A 88 -2.30 -19.44 -4.40
C TYR A 88 -1.74 -18.73 -5.63
N GLY A 89 -0.46 -18.38 -5.57
CA GLY A 89 0.27 -17.68 -6.63
C GLY A 89 0.10 -16.17 -6.59
N SER A 90 0.94 -15.46 -7.35
CA SER A 90 1.09 -14.00 -7.33
C SER A 90 -0.20 -13.24 -7.61
N THR A 91 -1.01 -13.69 -8.58
CA THR A 91 -2.30 -13.06 -8.90
C THR A 91 -3.32 -13.20 -7.77
N ALA A 92 -3.39 -14.36 -7.11
CA ALA A 92 -4.29 -14.58 -5.99
C ALA A 92 -3.91 -13.68 -4.79
N THR A 93 -2.62 -13.52 -4.54
CA THR A 93 -2.08 -12.72 -3.45
C THR A 93 -2.41 -11.23 -3.58
N ILE A 94 -2.73 -10.72 -4.78
CA ILE A 94 -3.16 -9.33 -4.97
C ILE A 94 -4.39 -8.99 -4.13
N VAL A 95 -5.36 -9.91 -3.99
CA VAL A 95 -6.61 -9.64 -3.24
C VAL A 95 -6.36 -9.34 -1.77
N PRO A 96 -5.71 -10.21 -0.97
CA PRO A 96 -5.42 -9.91 0.43
C PRO A 96 -4.47 -8.72 0.60
N LEU A 97 -3.48 -8.55 -0.30
CA LEU A 97 -2.60 -7.37 -0.27
C LEU A 97 -3.37 -6.07 -0.48
N THR A 98 -4.33 -6.05 -1.42
CA THR A 98 -5.20 -4.88 -1.65
C THR A 98 -6.02 -4.54 -0.41
N LEU A 99 -6.64 -5.56 0.21
CA LEU A 99 -7.45 -5.38 1.41
C LEU A 99 -6.63 -4.90 2.62
N ALA A 100 -5.37 -5.32 2.73
CA ALA A 100 -4.45 -4.81 3.75
C ALA A 100 -3.98 -3.38 3.43
N ALA A 101 -3.70 -3.07 2.16
CA ALA A 101 -3.20 -1.77 1.73
C ALA A 101 -4.26 -0.67 1.82
N ALA A 102 -5.52 -0.95 1.48
CA ALA A 102 -6.57 0.05 1.40
C ALA A 102 -6.78 0.85 2.71
N PRO A 103 -6.95 0.24 3.89
CA PRO A 103 -7.10 0.97 5.15
C PRO A 103 -5.79 1.66 5.58
N LEU A 104 -4.62 1.11 5.23
CA LEU A 104 -3.33 1.75 5.48
C LEU A 104 -3.21 3.05 4.66
N ILE A 105 -3.56 2.99 3.37
CA ILE A 105 -3.60 4.15 2.48
C ILE A 105 -4.64 5.16 2.96
N GLY A 106 -5.84 4.71 3.36
CA GLY A 106 -6.88 5.61 3.87
C GLY A 106 -6.39 6.45 5.05
N ARG A 107 -5.72 5.84 6.00
CA ARG A 107 -5.15 6.54 7.16
C ARG A 107 -3.98 7.45 6.79
N MET A 108 -3.11 7.02 5.88
CA MET A 108 -2.01 7.84 5.36
C MET A 108 -2.54 9.08 4.63
N VAL A 109 -3.55 8.91 3.77
CA VAL A 109 -4.19 10.02 3.06
C VAL A 109 -4.84 11.01 4.04
N GLU A 110 -5.61 10.53 5.01
CA GLU A 110 -6.19 11.38 6.07
C GLU A 110 -5.11 12.20 6.76
N SER A 111 -4.02 11.56 7.19
CA SER A 111 -2.89 12.24 7.85
C SER A 111 -2.29 13.31 6.95
N SER A 112 -2.02 13.00 5.68
CA SER A 112 -1.44 13.96 4.72
C SER A 112 -2.37 15.14 4.43
N LEU A 113 -3.67 14.90 4.30
CA LEU A 113 -4.63 15.97 4.04
C LEU A 113 -4.85 16.88 5.25
N LYS A 114 -4.70 16.36 6.47
CA LYS A 114 -4.78 17.13 7.72
C LYS A 114 -3.55 18.05 7.95
N GLU A 115 -2.45 17.86 7.22
CA GLU A 115 -1.31 18.76 7.24
C GLU A 115 -1.58 20.10 6.54
N VAL A 116 -2.63 20.18 5.71
CA VAL A 116 -2.99 21.40 4.97
C VAL A 116 -3.48 22.47 5.95
N PRO A 117 -2.87 23.68 5.96
CA PRO A 117 -3.26 24.72 6.88
C PRO A 117 -4.74 25.13 6.75
N ALA A 118 -5.45 25.25 7.86
CA ALA A 118 -6.87 25.60 7.90
C ALA A 118 -7.17 26.91 7.15
N GLY A 119 -6.28 27.90 7.26
CA GLY A 119 -6.46 29.21 6.59
C GLY A 119 -6.55 29.10 5.06
N VAL A 120 -5.86 28.13 4.42
CA VAL A 120 -5.95 27.91 2.97
C VAL A 120 -7.32 27.33 2.60
N ILE A 121 -7.86 26.47 3.45
CA ILE A 121 -9.20 25.89 3.28
C ILE A 121 -10.28 26.97 3.48
N GLU A 122 -10.14 27.79 4.54
CA GLU A 122 -11.06 28.92 4.84
C GLU A 122 -11.07 29.95 3.72
N ALA A 123 -9.90 30.31 3.17
CA ALA A 123 -9.81 31.21 2.02
C ALA A 123 -10.56 30.68 0.80
N ALA A 124 -10.41 29.37 0.50
CA ALA A 124 -11.12 28.74 -0.60
C ALA A 124 -12.65 28.71 -0.38
N LEU A 125 -13.08 28.45 0.87
CA LEU A 125 -14.50 28.48 1.24
C LEU A 125 -15.08 29.91 1.11
N SER A 126 -14.34 30.93 1.56
CA SER A 126 -14.74 32.34 1.46
C SER A 126 -14.88 32.82 0.02
N MET A 127 -14.13 32.22 -0.92
CA MET A 127 -14.27 32.46 -2.37
C MET A 127 -15.42 31.66 -3.00
N GLY A 128 -16.23 30.93 -2.22
CA GLY A 128 -17.36 30.14 -2.73
C GLY A 128 -16.97 28.84 -3.42
N ALA A 129 -15.77 28.30 -3.18
CA ALA A 129 -15.35 27.05 -3.79
C ALA A 129 -16.18 25.86 -3.27
N LYS A 130 -16.66 25.00 -4.20
CA LYS A 130 -17.37 23.76 -3.86
C LYS A 130 -16.43 22.75 -3.22
N THR A 131 -16.94 21.89 -2.32
CA THR A 131 -16.17 20.84 -1.63
C THR A 131 -15.28 20.02 -2.56
N GLY A 132 -15.82 19.57 -3.72
CA GLY A 132 -15.02 18.80 -4.69
C GLY A 132 -13.87 19.59 -5.31
N THR A 133 -14.02 20.92 -5.46
CA THR A 133 -12.94 21.81 -5.93
C THR A 133 -11.87 21.95 -4.86
N ILE A 134 -12.26 22.11 -3.59
CA ILE A 134 -11.34 22.19 -2.45
C ILE A 134 -10.56 20.88 -2.33
N VAL A 135 -11.21 19.72 -2.40
CA VAL A 135 -10.53 18.41 -2.36
C VAL A 135 -9.47 18.31 -3.46
N ARG A 136 -9.84 18.57 -4.71
CA ARG A 136 -8.94 18.33 -5.86
C ARG A 136 -7.84 19.37 -6.01
N LYS A 137 -8.14 20.65 -5.77
CA LYS A 137 -7.21 21.75 -6.06
C LYS A 137 -6.47 22.25 -4.82
N VAL A 138 -7.09 22.16 -3.65
CA VAL A 138 -6.49 22.62 -2.40
C VAL A 138 -5.89 21.44 -1.63
N LEU A 139 -6.73 20.54 -1.12
CA LEU A 139 -6.24 19.45 -0.24
C LEU A 139 -5.21 18.56 -0.93
N ILE A 140 -5.55 17.97 -2.09
CA ILE A 140 -4.62 17.09 -2.81
C ILE A 140 -3.43 17.88 -3.37
N GLY A 141 -3.67 19.13 -3.82
CA GLY A 141 -2.63 20.00 -4.36
C GLY A 141 -1.56 20.36 -3.33
N GLU A 142 -1.98 20.79 -2.14
CA GLU A 142 -1.08 21.17 -1.05
C GLU A 142 -0.41 19.95 -0.38
N ALA A 143 -1.16 18.84 -0.22
CA ALA A 143 -0.65 17.62 0.40
C ALA A 143 0.15 16.72 -0.54
N ARG A 144 0.36 17.08 -1.82
CA ARG A 144 0.97 16.19 -2.83
C ARG A 144 2.31 15.60 -2.44
N THR A 145 3.18 16.37 -1.77
CA THR A 145 4.49 15.90 -1.31
C THR A 145 4.33 14.85 -0.20
N SER A 146 3.49 15.12 0.80
CA SER A 146 3.17 14.19 1.89
C SER A 146 2.52 12.91 1.35
N LEU A 147 1.57 13.04 0.42
CA LEU A 147 0.92 11.89 -0.24
C LEU A 147 1.92 11.01 -1.00
N LEU A 148 2.89 11.59 -1.69
CA LEU A 148 3.93 10.83 -2.40
C LEU A 148 4.89 10.12 -1.43
N VAL A 149 5.35 10.80 -0.40
CA VAL A 149 6.20 10.20 0.64
C VAL A 149 5.46 9.06 1.32
N GLY A 150 4.22 9.31 1.76
CA GLY A 150 3.37 8.29 2.36
C GLY A 150 3.13 7.09 1.44
N GLY A 151 2.90 7.35 0.14
CA GLY A 151 2.76 6.31 -0.87
C GLY A 151 3.99 5.43 -1.02
N THR A 152 5.17 6.01 -0.90
CA THR A 152 6.44 5.29 -0.92
C THR A 152 6.57 4.35 0.28
N ILE A 153 6.15 4.80 1.46
CA ILE A 153 6.12 3.98 2.69
C ILE A 153 5.13 2.82 2.52
N VAL A 154 3.95 3.10 1.98
CA VAL A 154 2.93 2.06 1.70
C VAL A 154 3.46 1.00 0.74
N LEU A 155 4.11 1.40 -0.36
CA LEU A 155 4.74 0.45 -1.30
C LEU A 155 5.71 -0.49 -0.60
N GLY A 156 6.60 0.03 0.25
CA GLY A 156 7.53 -0.78 1.03
C GLY A 156 6.83 -1.74 1.98
N THR A 157 5.73 -1.29 2.63
CA THR A 157 4.93 -2.12 3.54
C THR A 157 4.23 -3.25 2.78
N VAL A 158 3.60 -2.96 1.63
CA VAL A 158 2.92 -3.96 0.79
C VAL A 158 3.92 -4.98 0.24
N LEU A 159 5.14 -4.55 -0.11
CA LEU A 159 6.21 -5.47 -0.50
C LEU A 159 6.61 -6.39 0.65
N GLY A 160 6.72 -5.89 1.88
CA GLY A 160 6.95 -6.72 3.06
C GLY A 160 5.83 -7.74 3.28
N TYR A 161 4.57 -7.36 3.08
CA TYR A 161 3.42 -8.28 3.12
C TYR A 161 3.47 -9.32 2.00
N SER A 162 3.91 -8.94 0.78
CA SER A 162 4.08 -9.89 -0.32
C SER A 162 5.12 -10.98 -0.01
N ALA A 163 6.19 -10.61 0.68
CA ALA A 163 7.17 -11.60 1.15
C ALA A 163 6.57 -12.56 2.19
N MET A 164 5.73 -12.07 3.12
CA MET A 164 5.01 -12.92 4.08
C MET A 164 4.03 -13.87 3.40
N ALA A 165 3.39 -13.46 2.30
CA ALA A 165 2.48 -14.32 1.54
C ALA A 165 3.19 -15.55 0.94
N GLY A 166 4.50 -15.52 0.81
CA GLY A 166 5.31 -16.67 0.41
C GLY A 166 5.13 -17.90 1.31
N VAL A 167 4.80 -17.72 2.60
CA VAL A 167 4.55 -18.82 3.55
C VAL A 167 3.42 -19.74 3.09
N ILE A 168 2.43 -19.19 2.39
CA ILE A 168 1.27 -19.95 1.90
C ILE A 168 1.28 -20.17 0.38
N GLY A 169 2.45 -20.03 -0.24
CA GLY A 169 2.56 -20.21 -1.70
C GLY A 169 2.04 -19.02 -2.51
N GLY A 170 2.17 -17.80 -1.97
CA GLY A 170 1.78 -16.55 -2.63
C GLY A 170 2.62 -16.19 -3.86
N GLY A 171 3.70 -16.93 -4.13
CA GLY A 171 4.65 -16.62 -5.21
C GLY A 171 5.65 -15.52 -4.84
N GLY A 172 6.48 -15.14 -5.81
CA GLY A 172 7.51 -14.11 -5.66
C GLY A 172 8.73 -14.55 -4.86
N LEU A 173 9.56 -13.57 -4.53
CA LEU A 173 10.80 -13.81 -3.78
C LEU A 173 10.54 -14.39 -2.38
N GLY A 174 9.46 -13.99 -1.72
CA GLY A 174 9.09 -14.54 -0.41
C GLY A 174 8.85 -16.06 -0.46
N ASP A 175 8.16 -16.55 -1.49
CA ASP A 175 7.93 -17.99 -1.69
C ASP A 175 9.24 -18.74 -1.96
N ILE A 176 10.14 -18.14 -2.74
CA ILE A 176 11.46 -18.72 -2.99
C ILE A 176 12.27 -18.81 -1.69
N ALA A 177 12.30 -17.75 -0.88
CA ALA A 177 13.00 -17.72 0.40
C ALA A 177 12.49 -18.82 1.35
N ILE A 178 11.19 -19.00 1.45
CA ILE A 178 10.58 -20.02 2.32
C ILE A 178 10.78 -21.42 1.76
N ARG A 179 10.46 -21.64 0.48
CA ARG A 179 10.42 -22.97 -0.13
C ARG A 179 11.82 -23.56 -0.33
N TYR A 180 12.76 -22.76 -0.79
CA TYR A 180 14.12 -23.22 -1.07
C TYR A 180 15.08 -22.84 0.05
N GLY A 181 15.01 -21.63 0.58
CA GLY A 181 15.90 -21.18 1.64
C GLY A 181 15.61 -21.84 2.98
N TYR A 182 14.35 -21.77 3.46
CA TYR A 182 13.99 -22.28 4.78
C TYR A 182 13.75 -23.80 4.78
N TYR A 183 12.80 -24.31 3.96
CA TYR A 183 12.43 -25.74 4.02
C TYR A 183 13.50 -26.69 3.46
N ARG A 184 14.35 -26.23 2.53
CA ARG A 184 15.47 -27.02 2.00
C ARG A 184 16.80 -26.72 2.66
N TYR A 185 16.81 -25.83 3.65
CA TYR A 185 18.03 -25.41 4.38
C TYR A 185 19.11 -24.82 3.47
N ASP A 186 18.75 -24.25 2.30
CA ASP A 186 19.71 -23.60 1.40
C ASP A 186 19.91 -22.14 1.81
N THR A 187 20.89 -21.93 2.69
CA THR A 187 21.25 -20.60 3.20
C THR A 187 21.68 -19.65 2.07
N ALA A 188 22.31 -20.17 1.00
CA ALA A 188 22.75 -19.33 -0.12
C ALA A 188 21.54 -18.74 -0.86
N VAL A 189 20.52 -19.55 -1.15
CA VAL A 189 19.25 -19.09 -1.75
C VAL A 189 18.55 -18.09 -0.84
N MET A 190 18.50 -18.35 0.48
CA MET A 190 17.90 -17.45 1.45
C MET A 190 18.57 -16.07 1.40
N LEU A 191 19.89 -16.00 1.47
CA LEU A 191 20.65 -14.75 1.48
C LEU A 191 20.51 -13.99 0.16
N VAL A 192 20.61 -14.68 -0.98
CA VAL A 192 20.44 -14.06 -2.30
C VAL A 192 19.04 -13.47 -2.44
N THR A 193 18.02 -14.21 -2.04
CA THR A 193 16.63 -13.74 -2.09
C THR A 193 16.42 -12.52 -1.19
N LEU A 194 17.00 -12.52 0.02
CA LEU A 194 16.96 -11.37 0.94
C LEU A 194 17.60 -10.14 0.31
N VAL A 195 18.76 -10.28 -0.33
CA VAL A 195 19.44 -9.17 -1.02
C VAL A 195 18.54 -8.58 -2.11
N PHE A 196 17.89 -9.43 -2.93
CA PHE A 196 16.97 -8.94 -3.95
C PHE A 196 15.75 -8.23 -3.36
N ILE A 197 15.14 -8.76 -2.29
CA ILE A 197 14.00 -8.08 -1.61
C ILE A 197 14.44 -6.69 -1.12
N VAL A 198 15.57 -6.61 -0.42
CA VAL A 198 16.11 -5.34 0.08
C VAL A 198 16.41 -4.38 -1.06
N ALA A 199 17.04 -4.85 -2.15
CA ALA A 199 17.34 -4.02 -3.31
C ALA A 199 16.06 -3.44 -3.95
N ILE A 200 15.02 -4.24 -4.13
CA ILE A 200 13.74 -3.77 -4.69
C ILE A 200 13.11 -2.73 -3.78
N VAL A 201 13.08 -2.95 -2.45
CA VAL A 201 12.55 -1.98 -1.49
C VAL A 201 13.31 -0.66 -1.60
N GLN A 202 14.64 -0.70 -1.59
CA GLN A 202 15.48 0.51 -1.67
C GLN A 202 15.30 1.25 -3.00
N LEU A 203 15.18 0.53 -4.10
CA LEU A 203 14.92 1.14 -5.41
C LEU A 203 13.56 1.83 -5.45
N LEU A 204 12.49 1.15 -5.02
CA LEU A 204 11.13 1.72 -5.00
C LEU A 204 11.05 2.93 -4.07
N GLN A 205 11.63 2.85 -2.87
CA GLN A 205 11.68 3.97 -1.92
C GLN A 205 12.54 5.13 -2.44
N GLY A 206 13.68 4.83 -3.03
CA GLY A 206 14.56 5.83 -3.64
C GLY A 206 13.87 6.61 -4.75
N LEU A 207 13.22 5.91 -5.68
CA LEU A 207 12.46 6.53 -6.78
C LEU A 207 11.29 7.38 -6.27
N GLY A 208 10.54 6.88 -5.29
CA GLY A 208 9.43 7.62 -4.68
C GLY A 208 9.90 8.89 -3.97
N ASN A 209 10.98 8.82 -3.19
CA ASN A 209 11.57 9.97 -2.51
C ASN A 209 12.14 11.00 -3.51
N LEU A 210 12.75 10.55 -4.61
CA LEU A 210 13.21 11.45 -5.67
C LEU A 210 12.03 12.16 -6.34
N ALA A 211 10.94 11.45 -6.63
CA ALA A 211 9.73 12.06 -7.16
C ALA A 211 9.12 13.09 -6.19
N ALA A 212 9.04 12.77 -4.90
CA ALA A 212 8.55 13.69 -3.88
C ALA A 212 9.40 14.97 -3.80
N ARG A 213 10.74 14.86 -3.81
CA ARG A 213 11.65 16.02 -3.79
C ARG A 213 11.51 16.93 -5.01
N LYS A 214 11.21 16.37 -6.21
CA LYS A 214 11.01 17.18 -7.43
C LYS A 214 9.71 17.97 -7.41
N ILE A 215 8.71 17.51 -6.68
CA ILE A 215 7.39 18.12 -6.59
C ILE A 215 7.28 19.06 -5.38
N ASP A 216 8.22 18.98 -4.45
CA ASP A 216 8.25 19.84 -3.28
C ASP A 216 8.61 21.28 -3.68
N HIS A 217 7.64 22.17 -3.57
CA HIS A 217 7.79 23.61 -3.83
C HIS A 217 7.95 24.43 -2.54
N ARG A 218 8.09 23.77 -1.38
CA ARG A 218 8.24 24.43 -0.07
C ARG A 218 9.70 24.90 0.21
N LYS A 219 10.49 25.12 -0.86
CA LYS A 219 11.83 25.72 -0.75
C LYS A 219 11.76 27.22 -0.86
#